data_69b4b924242174c0152bcd9f969bd399
#
_entry.id   69b4b924242174c0152bcd9f969bd399
#
_cell.length_a   1.000
_cell.length_b   1.000
_cell.length_c   1.000
_cell.angle_alpha   90.00
_cell.angle_beta   90.00
_cell.angle_gamma   90.00
#
_symmetry.space_group_name_H-M   'P 1'
#
loop_
_entity.id
_entity.type
_entity.pdbx_description
1 polymer ?
#
loop_
_entity_poly.entity_id
_entity_poly.type
_entity_poly.pdbx_seq_one_letter_code
_entity_poly.pdbx_strand_id
1 'polypeptide(L)'
;IQDEFLVQPASRAGLVNGAQRRLNEAIGWIGYTGAIVAREIMPGGQTGAYGHSVAAQGGHIQPGSYSGHFGDAQQARFIAETAILLFKNEAVEGDIVAQANIWAGYANRVLGENWCEAVIDGGPLEDGLVYLKRAEGQFSEAINRASTDSLRTAAYAGRPQVRAFL
;
A
#
# COMPACT_ATOMS: atom_id res chain seq x y z
N ILE A 1 -8.24 -18.79 -7.71
CA ILE A 1 -9.15 -18.95 -6.56
C ILE A 1 -10.51 -18.52 -7.04
N GLN A 2 -11.53 -19.34 -6.84
CA GLN A 2 -12.91 -18.99 -7.21
C GLN A 2 -13.48 -18.00 -6.18
N ASP A 3 -14.24 -17.01 -6.63
CA ASP A 3 -14.77 -15.92 -5.79
C ASP A 3 -15.59 -16.43 -4.60
N GLU A 4 -16.27 -17.56 -4.77
CA GLU A 4 -17.04 -18.20 -3.69
C GLU A 4 -16.22 -18.61 -2.46
N PHE A 5 -14.90 -18.82 -2.62
CA PHE A 5 -14.03 -19.10 -1.49
C PHE A 5 -13.57 -17.83 -0.75
N LEU A 6 -13.56 -16.67 -1.42
CA LEU A 6 -13.12 -15.43 -0.81
C LEU A 6 -14.11 -14.91 0.24
N VAL A 7 -15.40 -15.23 0.09
CA VAL A 7 -16.45 -14.82 1.05
C VAL A 7 -16.47 -15.68 2.32
N GLN A 8 -15.81 -16.84 2.31
CA GLN A 8 -15.81 -17.73 3.47
C GLN A 8 -15.05 -17.14 4.65
N PRO A 9 -15.54 -17.31 5.90
CA PRO A 9 -14.84 -16.83 7.09
C PRO A 9 -13.38 -17.25 7.19
N ALA A 10 -13.05 -18.47 6.75
CA ALA A 10 -11.68 -19.01 6.75
C ALA A 10 -10.72 -18.23 5.82
N SER A 11 -11.22 -17.57 4.78
CA SER A 11 -10.41 -16.82 3.82
C SER A 11 -10.12 -15.39 4.25
N ARG A 12 -10.80 -14.85 5.24
CA ARG A 12 -10.70 -13.44 5.67
C ARG A 12 -9.29 -13.06 6.09
N ALA A 13 -8.66 -13.87 6.93
CA ALA A 13 -7.28 -13.67 7.36
C ALA A 13 -6.30 -13.74 6.17
N GLY A 14 -6.55 -14.63 5.22
CA GLY A 14 -5.75 -14.76 4.01
C GLY A 14 -5.78 -13.51 3.14
N LEU A 15 -6.95 -12.87 2.97
CA LEU A 15 -7.09 -11.62 2.25
C LEU A 15 -6.28 -10.49 2.91
N VAL A 16 -6.44 -10.31 4.21
CA VAL A 16 -5.76 -9.25 4.97
C VAL A 16 -4.24 -9.45 4.96
N ASN A 17 -3.78 -10.68 5.18
CA ASN A 17 -2.35 -11.02 5.13
C ASN A 17 -1.78 -10.91 3.70
N GLY A 18 -2.59 -11.20 2.68
CA GLY A 18 -2.22 -11.02 1.27
C GLY A 18 -1.97 -9.54 0.94
N ALA A 19 -2.83 -8.64 1.41
CA ALA A 19 -2.66 -7.20 1.25
C ALA A 19 -1.37 -6.71 1.96
N GLN A 20 -1.15 -7.15 3.19
CA GLN A 20 0.07 -6.84 3.95
C GLN A 20 1.33 -7.30 3.21
N ARG A 21 1.34 -8.53 2.71
CA ARG A 21 2.48 -9.08 1.98
C ARG A 21 2.83 -8.22 0.75
N ARG A 22 1.82 -7.89 -0.07
CA ARG A 22 2.03 -7.06 -1.26
C ARG A 22 2.52 -5.66 -0.91
N LEU A 23 2.00 -5.09 0.16
CA LEU A 23 2.47 -3.79 0.65
C LEU A 23 3.94 -3.85 1.08
N ASN A 24 4.35 -4.89 1.79
CA ASN A 24 5.75 -5.08 2.19
C ASN A 24 6.69 -5.20 0.97
N GLU A 25 6.28 -5.92 -0.07
CA GLU A 25 7.01 -6.03 -1.33
C GLU A 25 7.17 -4.63 -1.98
N ALA A 26 6.08 -3.87 -2.08
CA ALA A 26 6.11 -2.51 -2.65
C ALA A 26 7.03 -1.57 -1.86
N ILE A 27 6.88 -1.50 -0.53
CA ILE A 27 7.70 -0.64 0.34
C ILE A 27 9.17 -1.03 0.27
N GLY A 28 9.48 -2.33 0.28
CA GLY A 28 10.84 -2.82 0.17
C GLY A 28 11.53 -2.35 -1.12
N TRP A 29 10.86 -2.49 -2.25
CA TRP A 29 11.38 -2.04 -3.54
C TRP A 29 11.46 -0.52 -3.68
N ILE A 30 10.45 0.23 -3.22
CA ILE A 30 10.46 1.70 -3.23
C ILE A 30 11.61 2.23 -2.38
N GLY A 31 11.75 1.74 -1.16
CA GLY A 31 12.83 2.14 -0.25
C GLY A 31 14.21 1.80 -0.81
N TYR A 32 14.39 0.58 -1.34
CA TYR A 32 15.64 0.15 -1.94
C TYR A 32 16.03 1.00 -3.14
N THR A 33 15.10 1.26 -4.05
CA THR A 33 15.35 2.07 -5.24
C THR A 33 15.61 3.53 -4.86
N GLY A 34 14.86 4.06 -3.89
CA GLY A 34 15.08 5.40 -3.34
C GLY A 34 16.46 5.56 -2.74
N ALA A 35 16.91 4.59 -1.95
CA ALA A 35 18.24 4.60 -1.34
C ALA A 35 19.37 4.56 -2.37
N ILE A 36 19.19 3.85 -3.50
CA ILE A 36 20.19 3.85 -4.60
C ILE A 36 20.19 5.19 -5.33
N VAL A 37 19.04 5.75 -5.63
CA VAL A 37 18.94 7.08 -6.28
C VAL A 37 19.52 8.16 -5.38
N ALA A 38 19.30 8.07 -4.06
CA ALA A 38 19.91 8.95 -3.06
C ALA A 38 21.41 8.66 -2.81
N ARG A 39 21.95 7.59 -3.40
CA ARG A 39 23.34 7.14 -3.20
C ARG A 39 23.68 6.71 -1.77
N GLU A 40 22.69 6.32 -1.01
CA GLU A 40 22.85 5.75 0.33
C GLU A 40 23.31 4.29 0.28
N ILE A 41 22.90 3.58 -0.79
CA ILE A 41 23.30 2.20 -1.07
C ILE A 41 23.94 2.16 -2.45
N MET A 42 25.09 1.50 -2.56
CA MET A 42 25.77 1.25 -3.82
C MET A 42 26.02 -0.24 -4.02
N PRO A 43 25.92 -0.77 -5.25
CA PRO A 43 26.24 -2.15 -5.52
C PRO A 43 27.72 -2.41 -5.28
N GLY A 44 28.04 -3.40 -4.44
CA GLY A 44 29.40 -3.87 -4.17
C GLY A 44 29.80 -4.96 -5.16
N GLY A 45 30.38 -4.60 -6.33
CA GLY A 45 30.88 -5.56 -7.29
C GLY A 45 30.15 -5.56 -8.66
N GLN A 46 30.30 -6.62 -9.43
CA GLN A 46 29.80 -6.73 -10.83
C GLN A 46 28.28 -6.97 -10.93
N THR A 47 27.50 -6.65 -9.96
CA THR A 47 26.08 -6.97 -9.90
C THR A 47 25.22 -5.91 -10.58
N GLY A 48 25.45 -5.59 -11.82
CA GLY A 48 24.52 -4.78 -12.61
C GLY A 48 23.11 -5.40 -12.74
N ALA A 49 22.85 -6.54 -12.08
CA ALA A 49 21.70 -7.38 -12.33
C ALA A 49 20.49 -7.17 -11.39
N TYR A 50 20.60 -6.44 -10.31
CA TYR A 50 19.47 -6.26 -9.39
C TYR A 50 18.61 -5.03 -9.69
N GLY A 51 18.31 -4.79 -10.96
CA GLY A 51 17.35 -3.76 -11.36
C GLY A 51 17.87 -2.33 -11.27
N HIS A 52 19.15 -2.13 -10.94
CA HIS A 52 19.74 -0.81 -10.82
C HIS A 52 20.53 -0.46 -12.08
N SER A 53 19.88 0.33 -12.93
CA SER A 53 20.56 0.92 -14.07
C SER A 53 21.68 1.87 -13.58
N VAL A 54 22.69 2.05 -14.42
CA VAL A 54 23.76 3.05 -14.18
C VAL A 54 23.16 4.44 -13.96
N ALA A 55 22.05 4.75 -14.64
CA ALA A 55 21.33 6.00 -14.48
C ALA A 55 20.78 6.16 -13.05
N ALA A 56 20.14 5.12 -12.49
CA ALA A 56 19.65 5.15 -11.11
C ALA A 56 20.76 5.34 -10.09
N GLN A 57 21.91 4.68 -10.28
CA GLN A 57 23.10 4.87 -9.45
C GLN A 57 23.69 6.29 -9.59
N GLY A 58 23.48 6.94 -10.74
CA GLY A 58 23.79 8.34 -10.99
C GLY A 58 22.76 9.33 -10.40
N GLY A 59 21.70 8.85 -9.77
CA GLY A 59 20.64 9.70 -9.23
C GLY A 59 19.55 10.04 -10.25
N HIS A 60 19.48 9.34 -11.38
CA HIS A 60 18.51 9.58 -12.43
C HIS A 60 17.46 8.46 -12.51
N ILE A 61 16.20 8.82 -12.40
CA ILE A 61 15.08 7.90 -12.58
C ILE A 61 14.59 8.02 -14.03
N GLN A 62 14.50 6.89 -14.71
CA GLN A 62 13.92 6.83 -16.05
C GLN A 62 12.42 6.52 -15.99
N PRO A 63 11.62 7.03 -16.94
CA PRO A 63 10.21 6.63 -17.06
C PRO A 63 10.09 5.10 -17.09
N GLY A 64 9.15 4.55 -16.31
CA GLY A 64 8.92 3.11 -16.21
C GLY A 64 9.81 2.37 -15.20
N SER A 65 10.85 2.99 -14.64
CA SER A 65 11.74 2.34 -13.64
C SER A 65 10.98 1.85 -12.39
N TYR A 66 9.83 2.43 -12.09
CA TYR A 66 9.00 2.13 -10.92
C TYR A 66 7.69 1.43 -11.26
N SER A 67 7.51 0.92 -12.48
CA SER A 67 6.25 0.30 -12.90
C SER A 67 5.88 -0.93 -12.04
N GLY A 68 6.85 -1.78 -11.69
CA GLY A 68 6.65 -2.92 -10.79
C GLY A 68 6.25 -2.48 -9.39
N HIS A 69 6.92 -1.48 -8.84
CA HIS A 69 6.64 -0.93 -7.50
C HIS A 69 5.23 -0.33 -7.42
N PHE A 70 4.82 0.40 -8.47
CA PHE A 70 3.46 0.89 -8.62
C PHE A 70 2.45 -0.27 -8.67
N GLY A 71 2.72 -1.29 -9.49
CA GLY A 71 1.87 -2.46 -9.61
C GLY A 71 1.66 -3.19 -8.28
N ASP A 72 2.73 -3.41 -7.51
CA ASP A 72 2.65 -4.06 -6.19
C ASP A 72 1.87 -3.21 -5.18
N ALA A 73 2.09 -1.89 -5.16
CA ALA A 73 1.34 -0.97 -4.29
C ALA A 73 -0.15 -0.92 -4.66
N GLN A 74 -0.47 -0.86 -5.96
CA GLN A 74 -1.85 -0.94 -6.44
C GLN A 74 -2.51 -2.27 -6.11
N GLN A 75 -1.79 -3.37 -6.23
CA GLN A 75 -2.31 -4.68 -5.86
C GLN A 75 -2.58 -4.78 -4.36
N ALA A 76 -1.69 -4.24 -3.51
CA ALA A 76 -1.91 -4.17 -2.07
C ALA A 76 -3.17 -3.37 -1.74
N ARG A 77 -3.33 -2.18 -2.35
CA ARG A 77 -4.53 -1.35 -2.22
C ARG A 77 -5.79 -2.13 -2.64
N PHE A 78 -5.77 -2.71 -3.82
CA PHE A 78 -6.93 -3.41 -4.38
C PHE A 78 -7.37 -4.59 -3.50
N ILE A 79 -6.43 -5.42 -3.03
CA ILE A 79 -6.74 -6.55 -2.16
C ILE A 79 -7.34 -6.06 -0.83
N ALA A 80 -6.75 -5.03 -0.21
CA ALA A 80 -7.23 -4.51 1.06
C ALA A 80 -8.62 -3.85 0.94
N GLU A 81 -8.85 -3.04 -0.10
CA GLU A 81 -10.14 -2.39 -0.35
C GLU A 81 -11.22 -3.41 -0.75
N THR A 82 -10.86 -4.45 -1.50
CA THR A 82 -11.76 -5.59 -1.78
C THR A 82 -12.14 -6.30 -0.49
N ALA A 83 -11.20 -6.53 0.42
CA ALA A 83 -11.50 -7.13 1.72
C ALA A 83 -12.46 -6.25 2.53
N ILE A 84 -12.25 -4.92 2.57
CA ILE A 84 -13.14 -3.98 3.24
C ILE A 84 -14.56 -4.04 2.67
N LEU A 85 -14.70 -4.03 1.35
CA LEU A 85 -15.99 -4.13 0.68
C LEU A 85 -16.70 -5.45 1.00
N LEU A 86 -15.97 -6.56 0.96
CA LEU A 86 -16.46 -7.88 1.27
C LEU A 86 -16.93 -7.98 2.72
N PHE A 87 -16.13 -7.48 3.65
CA PHE A 87 -16.47 -7.44 5.08
C PHE A 87 -17.71 -6.59 5.36
N LYS A 88 -17.86 -5.49 4.64
CA LYS A 88 -19.06 -4.65 4.72
C LYS A 88 -20.31 -5.39 4.24
N ASN A 89 -20.23 -6.08 3.11
CA ASN A 89 -21.34 -6.83 2.52
C ASN A 89 -21.79 -8.01 3.40
N GLU A 90 -20.81 -8.66 4.07
CA GLU A 90 -21.04 -9.79 4.96
C GLU A 90 -21.28 -9.37 6.42
N ALA A 91 -21.42 -8.07 6.70
CA ALA A 91 -21.59 -7.51 8.04
C ALA A 91 -20.53 -8.02 9.05
N VAL A 92 -19.29 -8.19 8.59
CA VAL A 92 -18.16 -8.61 9.43
C VAL A 92 -17.74 -7.46 10.34
N GLU A 93 -17.48 -7.76 11.59
CA GLU A 93 -17.05 -6.80 12.60
C GLU A 93 -15.74 -7.22 13.27
N GLY A 94 -15.17 -6.32 14.08
CA GLY A 94 -14.00 -6.56 14.91
C GLY A 94 -12.67 -6.23 14.24
N ASP A 95 -11.60 -6.72 14.85
CA ASP A 95 -10.23 -6.37 14.54
C ASP A 95 -9.79 -6.71 13.11
N ILE A 96 -10.40 -7.70 12.47
CA ILE A 96 -10.07 -8.05 11.08
C ILE A 96 -10.45 -6.92 10.11
N VAL A 97 -11.53 -6.19 10.40
CA VAL A 97 -11.95 -5.02 9.61
C VAL A 97 -11.01 -3.85 9.85
N ALA A 98 -10.57 -3.65 11.11
CA ALA A 98 -9.56 -2.65 11.44
C ALA A 98 -8.25 -2.94 10.71
N GLN A 99 -7.78 -4.19 10.68
CA GLN A 99 -6.57 -4.61 9.96
C GLN A 99 -6.68 -4.35 8.46
N ALA A 100 -7.79 -4.69 7.82
CA ALA A 100 -8.01 -4.41 6.40
C ALA A 100 -7.92 -2.90 6.11
N ASN A 101 -8.52 -2.07 6.94
CA ASN A 101 -8.46 -0.61 6.82
C ASN A 101 -7.04 -0.07 7.08
N ILE A 102 -6.27 -0.63 8.00
CA ILE A 102 -4.87 -0.26 8.25
C ILE A 102 -4.04 -0.50 6.97
N TRP A 103 -4.14 -1.70 6.38
CA TRP A 103 -3.35 -2.03 5.20
C TRP A 103 -3.79 -1.26 3.96
N ALA A 104 -5.09 -1.01 3.79
CA ALA A 104 -5.59 -0.12 2.75
C ALA A 104 -5.06 1.31 2.93
N GLY A 105 -5.08 1.82 4.15
CA GLY A 105 -4.55 3.14 4.50
C GLY A 105 -3.06 3.28 4.17
N TYR A 106 -2.25 2.32 4.56
CA TYR A 106 -0.82 2.33 4.24
C TYR A 106 -0.55 2.15 2.74
N ALA A 107 -1.31 1.31 2.03
CA ALA A 107 -1.15 1.15 0.59
C ALA A 107 -1.50 2.43 -0.18
N ASN A 108 -2.62 3.07 0.17
CA ASN A 108 -3.01 4.35 -0.40
C ASN A 108 -2.01 5.46 -0.03
N ARG A 109 -1.48 5.48 1.19
CA ARG A 109 -0.43 6.41 1.59
C ARG A 109 0.82 6.27 0.71
N VAL A 110 1.34 5.04 0.55
CA VAL A 110 2.51 4.77 -0.29
C VAL A 110 2.28 5.24 -1.73
N LEU A 111 1.09 5.01 -2.27
CA LEU A 111 0.72 5.50 -3.60
C LEU A 111 0.71 7.03 -3.66
N GLY A 112 0.06 7.71 -2.72
CA GLY A 112 -0.03 9.16 -2.71
C GLY A 112 1.30 9.88 -2.42
N GLU A 113 2.22 9.25 -1.69
CA GLU A 113 3.55 9.80 -1.42
C GLU A 113 4.52 9.67 -2.62
N ASN A 114 4.29 8.71 -3.52
CA ASN A 114 5.24 8.38 -4.58
C ASN A 114 4.74 8.66 -6.00
N TRP A 115 3.45 8.87 -6.21
CA TRP A 115 2.86 9.13 -7.53
C TRP A 115 1.92 10.32 -7.49
N CYS A 116 2.19 11.28 -8.39
CA CYS A 116 1.42 12.53 -8.49
C CYS A 116 0.05 12.36 -9.14
N GLU A 117 -0.17 11.25 -9.83
CA GLU A 117 -1.39 10.97 -10.60
C GLU A 117 -1.97 9.61 -10.19
N ALA A 118 -3.29 9.51 -10.29
CA ALA A 118 -4.03 8.32 -9.92
C ALA A 118 -5.04 7.91 -11.00
N VAL A 119 -5.08 6.62 -11.31
CA VAL A 119 -6.22 5.98 -11.97
C VAL A 119 -6.71 4.88 -11.05
N ILE A 120 -7.90 5.05 -10.49
CA ILE A 120 -8.46 4.11 -9.51
C ILE A 120 -9.54 3.28 -10.19
N ASP A 121 -9.34 1.95 -10.19
CA ASP A 121 -10.29 0.95 -10.64
C ASP A 121 -10.83 1.19 -12.06
N GLY A 122 -9.96 1.67 -12.98
CA GLY A 122 -10.32 1.99 -14.36
C GLY A 122 -11.09 3.30 -14.52
N GLY A 123 -11.13 4.14 -13.51
CA GLY A 123 -11.72 5.47 -13.54
C GLY A 123 -10.88 6.49 -14.32
N PRO A 124 -11.25 7.78 -14.26
CA PRO A 124 -10.50 8.85 -14.90
C PRO A 124 -9.14 9.07 -14.25
N LEU A 125 -8.28 9.78 -14.95
CA LEU A 125 -7.03 10.30 -14.37
C LEU A 125 -7.35 11.40 -13.35
N GLU A 126 -6.85 11.26 -12.14
CA GLU A 126 -7.05 12.17 -11.02
C GLU A 126 -5.70 12.58 -10.42
N ASP A 127 -5.71 13.60 -9.58
CA ASP A 127 -4.56 13.99 -8.76
C ASP A 127 -4.24 12.89 -7.73
N GLY A 128 -2.95 12.61 -7.51
CA GLY A 128 -2.49 11.60 -6.53
C GLY A 128 -2.96 11.85 -5.10
N LEU A 129 -3.36 13.07 -4.76
CA LEU A 129 -3.98 13.39 -3.46
C LEU A 129 -5.24 12.57 -3.17
N VAL A 130 -5.88 11.99 -4.17
CA VAL A 130 -7.02 11.09 -3.97
C VAL A 130 -6.64 9.87 -3.14
N TYR A 131 -5.43 9.34 -3.31
CA TYR A 131 -4.92 8.25 -2.48
C TYR A 131 -4.78 8.66 -1.02
N LEU A 132 -4.24 9.86 -0.75
CA LEU A 132 -4.06 10.36 0.62
C LEU A 132 -5.40 10.60 1.31
N LYS A 133 -6.40 11.15 0.62
CA LYS A 133 -7.76 11.30 1.16
C LYS A 133 -8.40 9.94 1.49
N ARG A 134 -8.21 8.93 0.64
CA ARG A 134 -8.65 7.55 0.94
C ARG A 134 -7.95 7.00 2.17
N ALA A 135 -6.63 7.14 2.25
CA ALA A 135 -5.82 6.69 3.38
C ALA A 135 -6.28 7.31 4.71
N GLU A 136 -6.58 8.62 4.74
CA GLU A 136 -7.08 9.29 5.93
C GLU A 136 -8.41 8.70 6.42
N GLY A 137 -9.33 8.48 5.51
CA GLY A 137 -10.62 7.83 5.82
C GLY A 137 -10.45 6.41 6.35
N GLN A 138 -9.58 5.62 5.71
CA GLN A 138 -9.30 4.23 6.11
C GLN A 138 -8.64 4.15 7.49
N PHE A 139 -7.64 4.98 7.78
CA PHE A 139 -7.06 5.04 9.13
C PHE A 139 -8.08 5.49 10.18
N SER A 140 -8.94 6.44 9.85
CA SER A 140 -10.00 6.89 10.77
C SER A 140 -10.99 5.76 11.08
N GLU A 141 -11.40 4.99 10.06
CA GLU A 141 -12.25 3.83 10.23
C GLU A 141 -11.56 2.72 11.04
N ALA A 142 -10.27 2.48 10.79
CA ALA A 142 -9.48 1.53 11.56
C ALA A 142 -9.44 1.88 13.06
N ILE A 143 -9.22 3.16 13.39
CA ILE A 143 -9.22 3.64 14.79
C ILE A 143 -10.56 3.37 15.46
N ASN A 144 -11.66 3.60 14.76
CA ASN A 144 -13.01 3.40 15.30
C ASN A 144 -13.35 1.93 15.55
N ARG A 145 -12.78 1.02 14.75
CA ARG A 145 -13.09 -0.42 14.81
C ARG A 145 -12.09 -1.24 15.61
N ALA A 146 -10.88 -0.74 15.83
CA ALA A 146 -9.85 -1.46 16.55
C ALA A 146 -10.23 -1.65 18.02
N SER A 147 -10.25 -2.90 18.48
CA SER A 147 -10.47 -3.24 19.90
C SER A 147 -9.14 -3.24 20.68
N THR A 148 -8.01 -3.51 20.02
CA THR A 148 -6.69 -3.58 20.64
C THR A 148 -5.90 -2.27 20.48
N ASP A 149 -5.09 -1.95 21.49
CA ASP A 149 -4.21 -0.77 21.44
C ASP A 149 -3.15 -0.87 20.36
N SER A 150 -2.70 -2.07 20.03
CA SER A 150 -1.73 -2.31 18.96
C SER A 150 -2.27 -1.85 17.59
N LEU A 151 -3.48 -2.29 17.24
CA LEU A 151 -4.12 -1.89 15.98
C LEU A 151 -4.45 -0.40 15.95
N ARG A 152 -4.93 0.13 17.08
CA ARG A 152 -5.22 1.56 17.21
C ARG A 152 -3.96 2.38 17.03
N THR A 153 -2.84 1.97 17.64
CA THR A 153 -1.54 2.62 17.50
C THR A 153 -1.04 2.57 16.05
N ALA A 154 -1.18 1.44 15.36
CA ALA A 154 -0.80 1.32 13.96
C ALA A 154 -1.59 2.31 13.06
N ALA A 155 -2.88 2.45 13.28
CA ALA A 155 -3.70 3.41 12.55
C ALA A 155 -3.36 4.87 12.91
N TYR A 156 -3.09 5.15 14.19
CA TYR A 156 -2.62 6.47 14.62
C TYR A 156 -1.23 6.81 14.07
N ALA A 157 -0.35 5.85 13.87
CA ALA A 157 0.94 6.11 13.26
C ALA A 157 0.83 6.53 11.78
N GLY A 158 -0.15 6.01 11.04
CA GLY A 158 -0.38 6.34 9.63
C GLY A 158 -1.12 7.66 9.42
N ARG A 159 -2.20 7.91 10.16
CA ARG A 159 -3.12 9.02 9.92
C ARG A 159 -2.48 10.43 10.00
N PRO A 160 -1.69 10.79 11.03
CA PRO A 160 -1.07 12.10 11.08
C PRO A 160 -0.09 12.38 9.95
N GLN A 161 0.61 11.35 9.50
CA GLN A 161 1.53 11.49 8.37
C GLN A 161 0.78 11.82 7.08
N VAL A 162 -0.35 11.15 6.83
CA VAL A 162 -1.21 11.48 5.68
C VAL A 162 -1.75 12.91 5.77
N ARG A 163 -2.18 13.35 6.96
CA ARG A 163 -2.67 14.72 7.19
C ARG A 163 -1.62 15.80 6.98
N ALA A 164 -0.35 15.47 7.12
CA ALA A 164 0.74 16.41 6.84
C ALA A 164 0.92 16.71 5.35
N PHE A 165 0.38 15.85 4.48
CA PHE A 165 0.40 16.04 3.02
C PHE A 165 -0.91 16.61 2.46
N LEU A 166 -1.99 16.60 3.22
CA LEU A 166 -3.30 17.17 2.84
C LEU A 166 -3.42 18.63 3.27
#